data_0754e478781c1145b28d60e2e18d2857
#
_entry.id   0754e478781c1145b28d60e2e18d2857
#
_cell.length_a   1.000
_cell.length_b   1.000
_cell.length_c   1.000
_cell.angle_alpha   90.00
_cell.angle_beta   90.00
_cell.angle_gamma   90.00
#
_symmetry.space_group_name_H-M   'P 1'
#
loop_
_entity.id
_entity.type
_entity.pdbx_description
1 polymer ?
#
loop_
_entity_poly.entity_id
_entity_poly.type
_entity_poly.pdbx_seq_one_letter_code
_entity_poly.pdbx_strand_id
1 'polypeptide(L)'
;MGKRKGSWLEEPRSEYLLPGLNGVETCLALAEEYGALFGGRRLMEREQVRAILQTLNAEHIRYAIIGAVALSHYSVPRATQDIDVLVLREDAPRVQRLFRPYYLRGTAVVMMFDVEGTRLDVLPANLRLKRAAVDNAREVLVYDVPAKVASLRDLLLLKLLAVPERPDPVKAMQDRTDVAALLRDGADQITREDIASMARSLQALVFTREDANKYEALMRWLNETLDLLGMADRRYQAPESGQDVRP
;
A
#
# COMPACT_ATOMS: atom_id res chain seq x y z
N MET A 1 16.43 -27.01 -26.12
CA MET A 1 15.23 -26.13 -26.19
C MET A 1 15.17 -25.35 -24.89
N GLY A 2 15.77 -24.14 -24.87
CA GLY A 2 15.88 -23.29 -23.69
C GLY A 2 14.57 -22.59 -23.43
N LYS A 3 13.93 -22.85 -22.28
CA LYS A 3 12.83 -22.03 -21.78
C LYS A 3 13.38 -20.64 -21.46
N ARG A 4 12.98 -19.63 -22.22
CA ARG A 4 13.20 -18.23 -21.88
C ARG A 4 12.57 -18.00 -20.51
N LYS A 5 13.39 -17.64 -19.52
CA LYS A 5 12.92 -17.03 -18.29
C LYS A 5 12.38 -15.66 -18.69
N GLY A 6 11.07 -15.55 -18.89
CA GLY A 6 10.42 -14.26 -19.04
C GLY A 6 10.61 -13.49 -17.74
N SER A 7 11.07 -12.26 -17.84
CA SER A 7 11.03 -11.29 -16.76
C SER A 7 9.53 -11.05 -16.47
N TRP A 8 9.01 -11.69 -15.44
CA TRP A 8 7.70 -11.42 -14.92
C TRP A 8 7.79 -10.06 -14.24
N LEU A 9 7.48 -9.04 -15.00
CA LEU A 9 7.37 -7.68 -14.51
C LEU A 9 6.25 -7.64 -13.47
N GLU A 10 6.44 -6.82 -12.48
CA GLU A 10 5.63 -6.55 -11.30
C GLU A 10 4.28 -5.90 -11.61
N GLU A 11 3.71 -6.09 -12.78
CA GLU A 11 2.47 -5.48 -13.23
C GLU A 11 1.30 -6.48 -13.16
N PRO A 12 0.06 -5.99 -12.88
CA PRO A 12 -1.13 -6.83 -12.93
C PRO A 12 -1.28 -7.46 -14.31
N ARG A 13 -2.00 -8.59 -14.37
CA ARG A 13 -2.26 -9.29 -15.63
C ARG A 13 -2.82 -8.31 -16.65
N SER A 14 -2.24 -8.27 -17.83
CA SER A 14 -2.56 -7.30 -18.88
C SER A 14 -4.03 -7.27 -19.28
N GLU A 15 -4.77 -8.35 -19.05
CA GLU A 15 -6.22 -8.47 -19.28
C GLU A 15 -7.08 -7.52 -18.43
N TYR A 16 -6.54 -7.01 -17.31
CA TYR A 16 -7.24 -6.07 -16.42
C TYR A 16 -6.80 -4.63 -16.61
N LEU A 17 -5.86 -4.37 -17.51
CA LEU A 17 -5.37 -3.03 -17.77
C LEU A 17 -6.19 -2.35 -18.85
N LEU A 18 -6.41 -1.05 -18.70
CA LEU A 18 -6.91 -0.23 -19.80
C LEU A 18 -5.83 -0.10 -20.87
N PRO A 19 -6.21 -0.06 -22.17
CA PRO A 19 -5.27 -0.01 -23.27
C PRO A 19 -4.26 1.14 -23.14
N GLY A 20 -2.97 0.81 -23.17
CA GLY A 20 -1.87 1.79 -23.09
C GLY A 20 -1.60 2.37 -21.70
N LEU A 21 -2.27 1.87 -20.65
CA LEU A 21 -2.06 2.30 -19.26
C LEU A 21 -1.45 1.17 -18.44
N ASN A 22 -0.60 1.52 -17.47
CA ASN A 22 -0.14 0.57 -16.44
C ASN A 22 -1.20 0.41 -15.33
N GLY A 23 -0.92 -0.46 -14.33
CA GLY A 23 -1.88 -0.76 -13.27
C GLY A 23 -2.27 0.46 -12.44
N VAL A 24 -1.31 1.34 -12.12
CA VAL A 24 -1.55 2.58 -11.37
C VAL A 24 -2.43 3.54 -12.18
N GLU A 25 -2.09 3.76 -13.44
CA GLU A 25 -2.84 4.63 -14.35
C GLU A 25 -4.24 4.09 -14.62
N THR A 26 -4.41 2.77 -14.75
CA THR A 26 -5.71 2.11 -14.88
C THR A 26 -6.58 2.36 -13.64
N CYS A 27 -6.04 2.24 -12.42
CA CYS A 27 -6.74 2.54 -11.18
C CYS A 27 -7.24 4.00 -11.15
N LEU A 28 -6.38 4.94 -11.52
CA LEU A 28 -6.69 6.37 -11.52
C LEU A 28 -7.74 6.72 -12.60
N ALA A 29 -7.63 6.15 -13.79
CA ALA A 29 -8.60 6.35 -14.87
C ALA A 29 -9.99 5.76 -14.53
N LEU A 30 -10.03 4.57 -13.90
CA LEU A 30 -11.28 4.00 -13.39
C LEU A 30 -11.92 4.88 -12.31
N ALA A 31 -11.11 5.54 -11.47
CA ALA A 31 -11.61 6.46 -10.45
C ALA A 31 -12.20 7.74 -11.07
N GLU A 32 -11.56 8.28 -12.11
CA GLU A 32 -12.06 9.44 -12.88
C GLU A 32 -13.41 9.15 -13.50
N GLU A 33 -13.54 8.01 -14.21
CA GLU A 33 -14.78 7.56 -14.84
C GLU A 33 -15.90 7.31 -13.82
N TYR A 34 -15.57 6.63 -12.70
CA TYR A 34 -16.53 6.38 -11.63
C TYR A 34 -17.06 7.69 -11.03
N GLY A 35 -16.18 8.66 -10.79
CA GLY A 35 -16.56 9.97 -10.28
C GLY A 35 -17.49 10.71 -11.23
N ALA A 36 -17.23 10.66 -12.55
CA ALA A 36 -18.05 11.28 -13.58
C ALA A 36 -19.45 10.64 -13.66
N LEU A 37 -19.54 9.31 -13.57
CA LEU A 37 -20.80 8.57 -13.73
C LEU A 37 -21.71 8.65 -12.48
N PHE A 38 -21.17 8.63 -11.29
CA PHE A 38 -21.95 8.46 -10.05
C PHE A 38 -21.92 9.66 -9.11
N GLY A 39 -20.95 10.54 -9.22
CA GLY A 39 -20.77 11.67 -8.32
C GLY A 39 -21.06 13.04 -8.94
N GLY A 40 -21.20 13.12 -10.25
CA GLY A 40 -21.28 14.40 -10.99
C GLY A 40 -20.03 15.30 -10.81
N ARG A 41 -19.00 14.80 -10.12
CA ARG A 41 -17.72 15.46 -9.89
C ARG A 41 -16.62 14.53 -10.38
N ARG A 42 -15.75 15.01 -11.21
CA ARG A 42 -14.55 14.28 -11.62
C ARG A 42 -13.64 14.10 -10.41
N LEU A 43 -13.20 12.86 -10.20
CA LEU A 43 -12.24 12.48 -9.16
C LEU A 43 -10.96 12.03 -9.86
N MET A 44 -9.81 12.30 -9.26
CA MET A 44 -8.52 11.82 -9.77
C MET A 44 -8.21 12.26 -11.20
N GLU A 45 -8.57 13.49 -11.58
CA GLU A 45 -8.24 14.01 -12.92
C GLU A 45 -6.73 13.89 -13.19
N ARG A 46 -6.39 13.44 -14.38
CA ARG A 46 -5.02 13.19 -14.81
C ARG A 46 -4.08 14.36 -14.53
N GLU A 47 -4.52 15.59 -14.84
CA GLU A 47 -3.69 16.79 -14.67
C GLU A 47 -3.40 17.10 -13.20
N GLN A 48 -4.37 16.90 -12.30
CA GLN A 48 -4.18 17.09 -10.86
C GLN A 48 -3.27 16.03 -10.27
N VAL A 49 -3.41 14.77 -10.69
CA VAL A 49 -2.49 13.69 -10.29
C VAL A 49 -1.06 14.03 -10.70
N ARG A 50 -0.86 14.46 -11.96
CA ARG A 50 0.45 14.91 -12.46
C ARG A 50 1.01 16.06 -11.63
N ALA A 51 0.20 17.10 -11.36
CA ALA A 51 0.60 18.27 -10.58
C ALA A 51 1.03 17.90 -9.15
N ILE A 52 0.29 17.00 -8.49
CA ILE A 52 0.65 16.49 -7.15
C ILE A 52 2.03 15.80 -7.21
N LEU A 53 2.22 14.86 -8.14
CA LEU A 53 3.47 14.11 -8.26
C LEU A 53 4.65 15.02 -8.63
N GLN A 54 4.47 15.94 -9.56
CA GLN A 54 5.47 16.92 -9.95
C GLN A 54 5.87 17.82 -8.78
N THR A 55 4.90 18.28 -7.98
CA THR A 55 5.15 19.10 -6.78
C THR A 55 5.97 18.33 -5.76
N LEU A 56 5.61 17.07 -5.45
CA LEU A 56 6.37 16.23 -4.51
C LEU A 56 7.81 16.02 -4.98
N ASN A 57 8.00 15.77 -6.29
CA ASN A 57 9.32 15.52 -6.88
C ASN A 57 10.18 16.79 -6.91
N ALA A 58 9.63 17.93 -7.38
CA ALA A 58 10.35 19.20 -7.46
C ALA A 58 10.83 19.70 -6.08
N GLU A 59 10.04 19.40 -5.08
CA GLU A 59 10.34 19.73 -3.69
C GLU A 59 11.16 18.64 -2.97
N HIS A 60 11.63 17.64 -3.69
CA HIS A 60 12.46 16.54 -3.16
C HIS A 60 11.85 15.89 -1.91
N ILE A 61 10.52 15.79 -1.85
CA ILE A 61 9.83 15.07 -0.78
C ILE A 61 10.09 13.58 -0.93
N ARG A 62 10.51 12.94 0.16
CA ARG A 62 10.65 11.47 0.19
C ARG A 62 9.31 10.85 0.52
N TYR A 63 8.75 10.12 -0.43
CA TYR A 63 7.42 9.55 -0.31
C TYR A 63 7.31 8.17 -0.92
N ALA A 64 6.24 7.47 -0.56
CA ALA A 64 5.76 6.29 -1.26
C ALA A 64 4.24 6.36 -1.41
N ILE A 65 3.72 6.16 -2.60
CA ILE A 65 2.30 5.88 -2.82
C ILE A 65 1.99 4.53 -2.18
N ILE A 66 0.92 4.46 -1.42
CA ILE A 66 0.39 3.28 -0.76
C ILE A 66 -1.10 3.09 -1.10
N GLY A 67 -1.82 2.28 -0.35
CA GLY A 67 -3.27 2.13 -0.52
C GLY A 67 -3.67 1.46 -1.83
N ALA A 68 -4.85 1.82 -2.36
CA ALA A 68 -5.44 1.19 -3.55
C ALA A 68 -4.64 1.49 -4.83
N VAL A 69 -4.07 2.69 -4.95
CA VAL A 69 -3.25 3.08 -6.10
C VAL A 69 -2.00 2.20 -6.19
N ALA A 70 -1.29 2.01 -5.07
CA ALA A 70 -0.13 1.13 -5.03
C ALA A 70 -0.49 -0.35 -5.23
N LEU A 71 -1.62 -0.79 -4.68
CA LEU A 71 -2.11 -2.16 -4.87
C LEU A 71 -2.31 -2.47 -6.34
N SER A 72 -2.82 -1.52 -7.12
CA SER A 72 -3.08 -1.67 -8.55
C SER A 72 -1.81 -1.85 -9.40
N HIS A 73 -0.64 -1.55 -8.83
CA HIS A 73 0.63 -1.88 -9.46
C HIS A 73 0.94 -3.39 -9.41
N TYR A 74 0.45 -4.08 -8.38
CA TYR A 74 0.77 -5.50 -8.11
C TYR A 74 -0.41 -6.45 -8.34
N SER A 75 -1.64 -5.93 -8.40
CA SER A 75 -2.86 -6.73 -8.47
C SER A 75 -3.90 -6.06 -9.36
N VAL A 76 -5.10 -6.61 -9.41
CA VAL A 76 -6.20 -6.10 -10.24
C VAL A 76 -6.54 -4.65 -9.88
N PRO A 77 -6.45 -3.70 -10.84
CA PRO A 77 -6.80 -2.32 -10.61
C PRO A 77 -8.28 -2.15 -10.23
N ARG A 78 -8.55 -1.24 -9.30
CA ARG A 78 -9.90 -0.85 -8.91
C ARG A 78 -9.96 0.66 -8.67
N ALA A 79 -11.11 1.26 -8.93
CA ALA A 79 -11.33 2.68 -8.64
C ALA A 79 -11.08 2.99 -7.16
N THR A 80 -10.53 4.17 -6.89
CA THR A 80 -10.34 4.71 -5.55
C THR A 80 -10.78 6.17 -5.51
N GLN A 81 -11.02 6.71 -4.30
CA GLN A 81 -11.42 8.11 -4.11
C GLN A 81 -10.27 9.01 -3.62
N ASP A 82 -9.12 8.42 -3.37
CA ASP A 82 -7.96 9.08 -2.77
C ASP A 82 -6.64 8.50 -3.26
N ILE A 83 -5.61 9.33 -3.21
CA ILE A 83 -4.22 8.92 -3.34
C ILE A 83 -3.64 8.94 -1.93
N ASP A 84 -3.31 7.77 -1.41
CA ASP A 84 -2.61 7.63 -0.13
C ASP A 84 -1.10 7.77 -0.34
N VAL A 85 -0.47 8.72 0.34
CA VAL A 85 0.97 8.95 0.26
C VAL A 85 1.60 8.89 1.64
N LEU A 86 2.50 7.95 1.82
CA LEU A 86 3.35 7.87 3.00
C LEU A 86 4.56 8.78 2.81
N VAL A 87 4.81 9.69 3.75
CA VAL A 87 5.96 10.61 3.70
C VAL A 87 6.83 10.45 4.93
N LEU A 88 8.11 10.72 4.83
CA LEU A 88 8.95 10.74 6.03
C LEU A 88 8.44 11.80 7.01
N ARG A 89 8.48 11.48 8.31
CA ARG A 89 7.94 12.35 9.36
C ARG A 89 8.54 13.78 9.31
N GLU A 90 9.81 13.88 8.99
CA GLU A 90 10.52 15.14 8.85
C GLU A 90 10.07 15.96 7.64
N ASP A 91 9.55 15.33 6.58
CA ASP A 91 9.04 16.00 5.39
C ASP A 91 7.55 16.41 5.53
N ALA A 92 6.81 15.81 6.47
CA ALA A 92 5.38 16.06 6.65
C ALA A 92 5.00 17.56 6.85
N PRO A 93 5.73 18.37 7.66
CA PRO A 93 5.42 19.79 7.78
C PRO A 93 5.66 20.58 6.48
N ARG A 94 6.59 20.12 5.63
CA ARG A 94 6.84 20.72 4.33
C ARG A 94 5.70 20.42 3.37
N VAL A 95 5.24 19.19 3.31
CA VAL A 95 4.07 18.79 2.52
C VAL A 95 2.82 19.57 2.94
N GLN A 96 2.61 19.74 4.25
CA GLN A 96 1.49 20.53 4.76
C GLN A 96 1.54 21.99 4.28
N ARG A 97 2.74 22.60 4.20
CA ARG A 97 2.90 23.97 3.66
C ARG A 97 2.64 24.02 2.16
N LEU A 98 3.16 23.06 1.40
CA LEU A 98 3.01 22.99 -0.06
C LEU A 98 1.55 22.89 -0.49
N PHE A 99 0.79 22.05 0.18
CA PHE A 99 -0.62 21.82 -0.12
C PHE A 99 -1.58 22.58 0.79
N ARG A 100 -1.11 23.59 1.52
CA ARG A 100 -1.91 24.40 2.45
C ARG A 100 -3.21 24.97 1.86
N PRO A 101 -3.25 25.48 0.60
CA PRO A 101 -4.48 25.99 0.00
C PRO A 101 -5.58 24.93 -0.16
N TYR A 102 -5.21 23.66 -0.22
CA TYR A 102 -6.07 22.51 -0.45
C TYR A 102 -6.39 21.72 0.82
N TYR A 103 -5.92 22.20 1.98
CA TYR A 103 -6.05 21.48 3.25
C TYR A 103 -7.51 21.38 3.69
N LEU A 104 -7.97 20.14 3.93
CA LEU A 104 -9.32 19.85 4.43
C LEU A 104 -9.32 19.68 5.95
N ARG A 105 -8.57 18.71 6.42
CA ARG A 105 -8.47 18.33 7.83
C ARG A 105 -7.26 17.44 8.07
N GLY A 106 -6.91 17.25 9.35
CA GLY A 106 -5.83 16.33 9.71
C GLY A 106 -5.96 15.84 11.14
N THR A 107 -5.24 14.75 11.39
CA THR A 107 -5.03 14.16 12.71
C THR A 107 -3.53 13.96 12.91
N ALA A 108 -3.12 13.36 14.03
CA ALA A 108 -1.72 12.99 14.25
C ALA A 108 -1.19 11.94 13.25
N VAL A 109 -2.08 11.25 12.52
CA VAL A 109 -1.73 10.09 11.66
C VAL A 109 -2.00 10.31 10.18
N VAL A 110 -2.82 11.32 9.82
CA VAL A 110 -3.14 11.63 8.41
C VAL A 110 -3.47 13.11 8.24
N MET A 111 -3.01 13.70 7.14
CA MET A 111 -3.43 15.02 6.64
C MET A 111 -4.16 14.81 5.32
N MET A 112 -5.31 15.44 5.15
CA MET A 112 -6.18 15.27 3.99
C MET A 112 -6.25 16.58 3.22
N PHE A 113 -6.13 16.50 1.91
CA PHE A 113 -6.16 17.63 0.99
C PHE A 113 -7.13 17.33 -0.17
N ASP A 114 -7.78 18.35 -0.69
CA ASP A 114 -8.56 18.28 -1.94
C ASP A 114 -7.88 19.15 -2.99
N VAL A 115 -7.04 18.55 -3.80
CA VAL A 115 -6.31 19.24 -4.86
C VAL A 115 -7.21 19.27 -6.10
N GLU A 116 -8.05 20.30 -6.19
CA GLU A 116 -8.97 20.55 -7.31
C GLU A 116 -9.83 19.33 -7.69
N GLY A 117 -10.34 18.60 -6.69
CA GLY A 117 -11.15 17.40 -6.89
C GLY A 117 -10.39 16.09 -6.68
N THR A 118 -9.07 16.12 -6.70
CA THR A 118 -8.23 14.96 -6.36
C THR A 118 -7.91 14.95 -4.89
N ARG A 119 -8.41 13.95 -4.18
CA ARG A 119 -8.12 13.77 -2.77
C ARG A 119 -6.73 13.18 -2.58
N LEU A 120 -5.92 13.87 -1.78
CA LEU A 120 -4.60 13.43 -1.35
C LEU A 120 -4.59 13.22 0.16
N ASP A 121 -4.36 11.98 0.60
CA ASP A 121 -4.20 11.61 2.00
C ASP A 121 -2.71 11.39 2.28
N VAL A 122 -2.13 12.23 3.15
CA VAL A 122 -0.70 12.19 3.48
C VAL A 122 -0.51 11.63 4.89
N LEU A 123 0.20 10.51 4.99
CA LEU A 123 0.46 9.80 6.23
C LEU A 123 1.93 9.96 6.64
N PRO A 124 2.24 10.56 7.79
CA PRO A 124 3.61 10.59 8.30
C PRO A 124 4.13 9.20 8.69
N ALA A 125 5.33 8.86 8.25
CA ALA A 125 6.01 7.61 8.60
C ALA A 125 6.58 7.68 10.02
N ASN A 126 5.71 7.46 11.00
CA ASN A 126 6.01 7.52 12.43
C ASN A 126 6.52 6.19 13.02
N LEU A 127 6.50 5.10 12.26
CA LEU A 127 7.00 3.78 12.64
C LEU A 127 8.18 3.39 11.75
N ARG A 128 9.11 2.60 12.29
CA ARG A 128 10.27 2.10 11.53
C ARG A 128 9.87 1.38 10.24
N LEU A 129 8.83 0.52 10.31
CA LEU A 129 8.32 -0.18 9.12
C LEU A 129 7.72 0.77 8.07
N LYS A 130 7.06 1.86 8.48
CA LYS A 130 6.54 2.89 7.57
C LYS A 130 7.68 3.66 6.91
N ARG A 131 8.74 3.98 7.67
CA ARG A 131 9.93 4.62 7.12
C ARG A 131 10.60 3.72 6.08
N ALA A 132 10.76 2.42 6.39
CA ALA A 132 11.30 1.44 5.45
C ALA A 132 10.50 1.39 4.14
N ALA A 133 9.17 1.49 4.20
CA ALA A 133 8.32 1.51 3.00
C ALA A 133 8.58 2.74 2.11
N VAL A 134 8.95 3.89 2.67
CA VAL A 134 9.39 5.06 1.89
C VAL A 134 10.78 4.83 1.31
N ASP A 135 11.71 4.31 2.10
CA ASP A 135 13.10 4.11 1.68
C ASP A 135 13.22 3.01 0.59
N ASN A 136 12.36 2.00 0.62
CA ASN A 136 12.32 0.89 -0.36
C ASN A 136 11.37 1.14 -1.54
N ALA A 137 10.75 2.32 -1.63
CA ALA A 137 9.79 2.63 -2.67
C ALA A 137 10.42 2.51 -4.06
N ARG A 138 9.66 1.94 -5.00
CA ARG A 138 10.08 1.73 -6.38
C ARG A 138 9.58 2.84 -7.27
N GLU A 139 10.37 3.20 -8.26
CA GLU A 139 9.96 4.20 -9.25
C GLU A 139 9.12 3.55 -10.33
N VAL A 140 7.98 4.17 -10.62
CA VAL A 140 7.09 3.85 -11.74
C VAL A 140 6.73 5.14 -12.47
N LEU A 141 6.40 5.06 -13.75
CA LEU A 141 5.85 6.20 -14.48
C LEU A 141 4.34 6.24 -14.28
N VAL A 142 3.82 7.40 -13.92
CA VAL A 142 2.37 7.68 -13.81
C VAL A 142 2.09 8.92 -14.66
N TYR A 143 1.43 8.72 -15.79
CA TYR A 143 1.17 9.77 -16.77
C TYR A 143 2.45 10.56 -17.15
N ASP A 144 3.52 9.83 -17.46
CA ASP A 144 4.86 10.35 -17.78
C ASP A 144 5.58 11.10 -16.64
N VAL A 145 5.07 11.03 -15.41
CA VAL A 145 5.73 11.60 -14.23
C VAL A 145 6.32 10.46 -13.39
N PRO A 146 7.61 10.51 -13.02
CA PRO A 146 8.17 9.55 -12.07
C PRO A 146 7.43 9.61 -10.74
N ALA A 147 6.97 8.47 -10.25
CA ALA A 147 6.30 8.32 -8.98
C ALA A 147 6.96 7.22 -8.14
N LYS A 148 6.94 7.35 -6.83
CA LYS A 148 7.46 6.34 -5.90
C LYS A 148 6.30 5.53 -5.33
N VAL A 149 6.27 4.22 -5.59
CA VAL A 149 5.25 3.28 -5.10
C VAL A 149 5.89 2.34 -4.09
N ALA A 150 5.21 2.06 -2.98
CA ALA A 150 5.69 1.11 -1.98
C ALA A 150 5.96 -0.26 -2.62
N SER A 151 7.03 -0.94 -2.18
CA SER A 151 7.31 -2.31 -2.65
C SER A 151 6.16 -3.26 -2.28
N LEU A 152 6.00 -4.35 -3.02
CA LEU A 152 4.99 -5.39 -2.74
C LEU A 152 5.05 -5.84 -1.28
N ARG A 153 6.25 -6.12 -0.78
CA ARG A 153 6.48 -6.56 0.60
C ARG A 153 6.07 -5.51 1.63
N ASP A 154 6.47 -4.25 1.41
CA ASP A 154 6.14 -3.17 2.33
C ASP A 154 4.65 -2.85 2.29
N LEU A 155 4.01 -2.88 1.10
CA LEU A 155 2.57 -2.69 0.96
C LEU A 155 1.79 -3.78 1.68
N LEU A 156 2.21 -5.04 1.54
CA LEU A 156 1.63 -6.18 2.25
C LEU A 156 1.76 -6.01 3.77
N LEU A 157 2.94 -5.62 4.26
CA LEU A 157 3.18 -5.36 5.69
C LEU A 157 2.30 -4.21 6.21
N LEU A 158 2.16 -3.12 5.46
CA LEU A 158 1.30 -1.99 5.82
C LEU A 158 -0.18 -2.38 5.87
N LYS A 159 -0.64 -3.24 4.96
CA LYS A 159 -2.00 -3.80 4.98
C LYS A 159 -2.22 -4.73 6.17
N LEU A 160 -1.29 -5.63 6.46
CA LEU A 160 -1.34 -6.48 7.65
C LEU A 160 -1.38 -5.67 8.95
N LEU A 161 -0.62 -4.58 9.03
CA LEU A 161 -0.67 -3.65 10.17
C LEU A 161 -2.05 -3.00 10.32
N ALA A 162 -2.73 -2.69 9.22
CA ALA A 162 -4.02 -2.00 9.24
C ALA A 162 -5.19 -2.90 9.62
N VAL A 163 -5.17 -4.19 9.25
CA VAL A 163 -6.28 -5.15 9.46
C VAL A 163 -6.82 -5.16 10.90
N PRO A 164 -6.00 -5.32 11.97
CA PRO A 164 -6.51 -5.39 13.34
C PRO A 164 -6.92 -4.02 13.91
N GLU A 165 -6.52 -2.93 13.27
CA GLU A 165 -6.75 -1.56 13.77
C GLU A 165 -7.96 -0.87 13.14
N ARG A 166 -8.62 -1.50 12.16
CA ARG A 166 -9.79 -0.94 11.48
C ARG A 166 -11.04 -1.06 12.35
N PRO A 167 -11.62 0.06 12.84
CA PRO A 167 -12.88 0.01 13.58
C PRO A 167 -14.08 -0.31 12.67
N ASP A 168 -13.99 0.01 11.37
CA ASP A 168 -15.02 -0.28 10.37
C ASP A 168 -14.83 -1.69 9.83
N PRO A 169 -15.80 -2.61 10.06
CA PRO A 169 -15.67 -4.00 9.60
C PRO A 169 -15.64 -4.16 8.09
N VAL A 170 -16.28 -3.25 7.33
CA VAL A 170 -16.23 -3.28 5.85
C VAL A 170 -14.82 -2.94 5.36
N LYS A 171 -14.19 -1.91 5.95
CA LYS A 171 -12.79 -1.57 5.63
C LYS A 171 -11.82 -2.65 6.08
N ALA A 172 -12.06 -3.29 7.23
CA ALA A 172 -11.25 -4.41 7.69
C ALA A 172 -11.34 -5.60 6.72
N MET A 173 -12.54 -5.91 6.22
CA MET A 173 -12.72 -6.96 5.20
C MET A 173 -12.03 -6.59 3.90
N GLN A 174 -12.09 -5.33 3.47
CA GLN A 174 -11.39 -4.87 2.28
C GLN A 174 -9.87 -4.99 2.41
N ASP A 175 -9.28 -4.58 3.55
CA ASP A 175 -7.84 -4.75 3.80
C ASP A 175 -7.44 -6.23 3.78
N ARG A 176 -8.27 -7.14 4.29
CA ARG A 176 -8.05 -8.59 4.18
C ARG A 176 -8.10 -9.08 2.74
N THR A 177 -9.07 -8.62 1.95
CA THR A 177 -9.16 -8.95 0.52
C THR A 177 -7.93 -8.43 -0.24
N ASP A 178 -7.48 -7.22 0.05
CA ASP A 178 -6.27 -6.63 -0.53
C ASP A 178 -5.01 -7.47 -0.20
N VAL A 179 -4.88 -7.95 1.05
CA VAL A 179 -3.78 -8.86 1.45
C VAL A 179 -3.84 -10.17 0.66
N ALA A 180 -5.01 -10.79 0.56
CA ALA A 180 -5.16 -12.04 -0.20
C ALA A 180 -4.83 -11.85 -1.69
N ALA A 181 -5.24 -10.71 -2.28
CA ALA A 181 -4.93 -10.37 -3.67
C ALA A 181 -3.42 -10.17 -3.88
N LEU A 182 -2.75 -9.41 -3.00
CA LEU A 182 -1.29 -9.20 -3.06
C LEU A 182 -0.51 -10.51 -2.90
N LEU A 183 -0.94 -11.41 -2.01
CA LEU A 183 -0.32 -12.73 -1.84
C LEU A 183 -0.50 -13.60 -3.08
N ARG A 184 -1.71 -13.64 -3.65
CA ARG A 184 -2.03 -14.43 -4.84
C ARG A 184 -1.25 -13.95 -6.06
N ASP A 185 -1.32 -12.65 -6.34
CA ASP A 185 -0.79 -12.07 -7.58
C ASP A 185 0.73 -11.84 -7.49
N GLY A 186 1.26 -11.63 -6.27
CA GLY A 186 2.68 -11.53 -5.96
C GLY A 186 3.33 -12.83 -5.47
N ALA A 187 2.69 -13.98 -5.68
CA ALA A 187 3.14 -15.27 -5.13
C ALA A 187 4.62 -15.59 -5.45
N ASP A 188 5.08 -15.30 -6.66
CA ASP A 188 6.46 -15.59 -7.08
C ASP A 188 7.50 -14.67 -6.40
N GLN A 189 7.07 -13.57 -5.78
CA GLN A 189 7.93 -12.56 -5.17
C GLN A 189 7.95 -12.61 -3.63
N ILE A 190 6.96 -13.26 -3.01
CA ILE A 190 6.85 -13.36 -1.55
C ILE A 190 7.34 -14.72 -1.08
N THR A 191 8.42 -14.74 -0.33
CA THR A 191 9.02 -15.96 0.22
C THR A 191 8.48 -16.27 1.63
N ARG A 192 8.77 -17.48 2.13
CA ARG A 192 8.52 -17.84 3.53
C ARG A 192 9.25 -16.91 4.50
N GLU A 193 10.49 -16.52 4.16
CA GLU A 193 11.27 -15.60 5.01
C GLU A 193 10.67 -14.20 5.02
N ASP A 194 10.06 -13.74 3.91
CA ASP A 194 9.34 -12.47 3.90
C ASP A 194 8.14 -12.50 4.85
N ILE A 195 7.35 -13.57 4.82
CA ILE A 195 6.23 -13.77 5.77
C ILE A 195 6.73 -13.78 7.21
N ALA A 196 7.79 -14.54 7.51
CA ALA A 196 8.37 -14.60 8.85
C ALA A 196 8.92 -13.24 9.31
N SER A 197 9.58 -12.50 8.41
CA SER A 197 10.10 -11.16 8.71
C SER A 197 8.99 -10.14 8.95
N MET A 198 7.89 -10.19 8.19
CA MET A 198 6.71 -9.35 8.41
C MET A 198 6.06 -9.67 9.75
N ALA A 199 5.90 -10.95 10.09
CA ALA A 199 5.36 -11.39 11.37
C ALA A 199 6.21 -10.87 12.56
N ARG A 200 7.54 -10.99 12.49
CA ARG A 200 8.45 -10.41 13.50
C ARG A 200 8.32 -8.89 13.62
N SER A 201 8.19 -8.19 12.50
CA SER A 201 8.02 -6.73 12.49
C SER A 201 6.71 -6.29 13.16
N LEU A 202 5.63 -7.05 12.97
CA LEU A 202 4.35 -6.81 13.63
C LEU A 202 4.40 -7.21 15.11
N GLN A 203 5.05 -8.32 15.44
CA GLN A 203 5.24 -8.77 16.84
C GLN A 203 5.99 -7.72 17.67
N ALA A 204 6.96 -7.02 17.08
CA ALA A 204 7.70 -5.95 17.74
C ALA A 204 6.83 -4.74 18.13
N LEU A 205 5.59 -4.66 17.64
CA LEU A 205 4.60 -3.63 18.02
C LEU A 205 3.59 -4.10 19.07
N VAL A 206 3.76 -5.29 19.62
CA VAL A 206 2.91 -5.85 20.67
C VAL A 206 3.40 -5.37 22.02
N PHE A 207 2.65 -4.47 22.66
CA PHE A 207 3.01 -3.89 23.97
C PHE A 207 2.03 -4.28 25.07
N THR A 208 0.81 -4.68 24.72
CA THR A 208 -0.25 -5.02 25.66
C THR A 208 -0.80 -6.42 25.39
N ARG A 209 -1.58 -6.95 26.34
CA ARG A 209 -2.29 -8.22 26.14
C ARG A 209 -3.33 -8.13 25.02
N GLU A 210 -3.95 -6.98 24.83
CA GLU A 210 -4.87 -6.76 23.73
C GLU A 210 -4.15 -6.83 22.38
N ASP A 211 -2.99 -6.16 22.24
CA ASP A 211 -2.16 -6.25 21.04
C ASP A 211 -1.74 -7.69 20.74
N ALA A 212 -1.37 -8.47 21.79
CA ALA A 212 -1.02 -9.88 21.64
C ALA A 212 -2.19 -10.70 21.06
N ASN A 213 -3.40 -10.51 21.58
CA ASN A 213 -4.60 -11.19 21.07
C ASN A 213 -4.88 -10.81 19.60
N LYS A 214 -4.76 -9.52 19.26
CA LYS A 214 -4.91 -9.04 17.87
C LYS A 214 -3.86 -9.65 16.93
N TYR A 215 -2.61 -9.69 17.39
CA TYR A 215 -1.51 -10.29 16.63
C TYR A 215 -1.73 -11.79 16.38
N GLU A 216 -2.09 -12.55 17.41
CA GLU A 216 -2.37 -13.99 17.27
C GLU A 216 -3.53 -14.26 16.31
N ALA A 217 -4.61 -13.49 16.43
CA ALA A 217 -5.75 -13.59 15.50
C ALA A 217 -5.36 -13.25 14.06
N LEU A 218 -4.52 -12.22 13.85
CA LEU A 218 -3.99 -11.84 12.56
C LEU A 218 -3.12 -12.95 11.96
N MET A 219 -2.20 -13.54 12.74
CA MET A 219 -1.32 -14.60 12.25
C MET A 219 -2.08 -15.88 11.92
N ARG A 220 -3.10 -16.23 12.71
CA ARG A 220 -3.99 -17.36 12.39
C ARG A 220 -4.69 -17.13 11.06
N TRP A 221 -5.33 -15.98 10.90
CA TRP A 221 -6.01 -15.63 9.66
C TRP A 221 -5.04 -15.58 8.46
N LEU A 222 -3.83 -15.05 8.61
CA LEU A 222 -2.82 -15.03 7.55
C LEU A 222 -2.45 -16.46 7.12
N ASN A 223 -2.22 -17.37 8.07
CA ASN A 223 -1.93 -18.77 7.77
C ASN A 223 -3.09 -19.48 7.07
N GLU A 224 -4.32 -19.25 7.49
CA GLU A 224 -5.53 -19.76 6.81
C GLU A 224 -5.62 -19.23 5.37
N THR A 225 -5.29 -17.95 5.16
CA THR A 225 -5.26 -17.34 3.83
C THR A 225 -4.17 -17.96 2.95
N LEU A 226 -2.97 -18.18 3.48
CA LEU A 226 -1.88 -18.86 2.77
C LEU A 226 -2.28 -20.28 2.34
N ASP A 227 -2.99 -21.01 3.20
CA ASP A 227 -3.51 -22.35 2.86
C ASP A 227 -4.51 -22.31 1.70
N LEU A 228 -5.48 -21.40 1.78
CA LEU A 228 -6.50 -21.21 0.75
C LEU A 228 -5.88 -20.86 -0.61
N LEU A 229 -4.75 -20.16 -0.60
CA LEU A 229 -3.99 -19.79 -1.80
C LEU A 229 -3.01 -20.87 -2.28
N GLY A 230 -2.94 -22.04 -1.61
CA GLY A 230 -1.99 -23.12 -1.95
C GLY A 230 -0.54 -22.79 -1.56
N MET A 231 -0.32 -21.86 -0.63
CA MET A 231 0.98 -21.38 -0.14
C MET A 231 1.28 -21.89 1.27
N ALA A 232 0.83 -23.09 1.62
CA ALA A 232 0.98 -23.68 2.96
C ALA A 232 2.46 -23.82 3.43
N ASP A 233 3.39 -23.94 2.47
CA ASP A 233 4.84 -23.95 2.71
C ASP A 233 5.39 -22.62 3.23
N ARG A 234 4.63 -21.54 3.11
CA ARG A 234 4.99 -20.18 3.56
C ARG A 234 4.34 -19.78 4.89
N ARG A 235 3.63 -20.68 5.55
CA ARG A 235 3.02 -20.41 6.85
C ARG A 235 4.03 -19.86 7.86
N TYR A 236 3.62 -18.85 8.60
CA TYR A 236 4.35 -18.39 9.78
C TYR A 236 4.23 -19.41 10.89
N GLN A 237 5.36 -19.81 11.43
CA GLN A 237 5.46 -20.62 12.64
C GLN A 237 6.13 -19.75 13.69
N ALA A 238 5.45 -19.51 14.81
CA ALA A 238 6.06 -18.84 15.95
C ALA A 238 7.29 -19.66 16.39
N PRO A 239 8.41 -19.01 16.73
CA PRO A 239 9.53 -19.73 17.33
C PRO A 239 9.05 -20.46 18.59
N GLU A 240 9.42 -21.72 18.74
CA GLU A 240 9.12 -22.48 19.95
C GLU A 240 9.65 -21.69 21.15
N SER A 241 8.79 -21.51 22.18
CA SER A 241 9.10 -20.80 23.41
C SER A 241 10.23 -21.51 24.16
N GLY A 242 11.48 -21.22 23.83
CA GLY A 242 12.66 -21.87 24.37
C GLY A 242 14.00 -21.36 23.86
N GLN A 243 14.02 -20.59 22.77
CA GLN A 243 15.23 -19.92 22.30
C GLN A 243 15.19 -18.44 22.67
N ASP A 244 15.70 -18.16 23.86
CA ASP A 244 16.03 -16.84 24.41
C ASP A 244 16.93 -16.09 23.40
N VAL A 245 16.38 -15.26 22.54
CA VAL A 245 17.17 -14.26 21.84
C VAL A 245 17.22 -13.06 22.75
N ARG A 246 18.20 -13.08 23.69
CA ARG A 246 18.61 -11.87 24.41
C ARG A 246 19.24 -10.91 23.41
N PRO A 247 19.02 -9.62 23.64
CA PRO A 247 19.41 -8.53 22.71
C PRO A 247 20.89 -8.39 22.50
#